data_191ce2baa4c92bbb8ccedbb1930b60c9
#
_entry.id   191ce2baa4c92bbb8ccedbb1930b60c9
#
_cell.length_a   1.000
_cell.length_b   1.000
_cell.length_c   1.000
_cell.angle_alpha   90.00
_cell.angle_beta   90.00
_cell.angle_gamma   90.00
#
_symmetry.space_group_name_H-M   'P 1'
#
loop_
_entity.id
_entity.type
_entity.pdbx_description
1 polymer ?
#
loop_
_entity_poly.entity_id
_entity_poly.type
_entity_poly.pdbx_seq_one_letter_code
_entity_poly.pdbx_strand_id
1 'polypeptide(L)'
;MNRSGRARPAALVASLRRSVFESAAATDPRTRQAAGNGGPLPEPWPGYAAKVRDQASRVTDADVAALREAGASEQEIFEITVAAAVGAALRGLDAGLRAVQGEAGSIS
;
A
#
# COMPACT_ATOMS: atom_id res chain seq x y z
N MET A 1 17.50 10.67 -24.00
CA MET A 1 17.16 10.26 -23.87
C MET A 1 16.32 9.70 -23.12
N ASN A 2 15.53 9.60 -23.18
CA ASN A 2 14.73 9.17 -22.48
C ASN A 2 14.43 7.88 -22.58
N ARG A 3 15.10 7.17 -23.17
CA ARG A 3 14.84 5.88 -23.17
C ARG A 3 14.94 5.38 -21.86
N SER A 4 15.65 5.97 -20.96
CA SER A 4 15.62 5.47 -19.62
C SER A 4 14.24 5.56 -19.03
N GLY A 5 13.47 6.56 -19.35
CA GLY A 5 12.12 6.63 -18.85
C GLY A 5 11.26 5.47 -19.32
N ARG A 6 11.46 5.04 -20.57
CA ARG A 6 10.68 3.99 -21.04
C ARG A 6 10.99 2.69 -20.44
N ALA A 7 12.20 2.45 -20.06
CA ALA A 7 12.62 1.18 -19.54
C ALA A 7 12.37 1.03 -18.05
N ARG A 8 11.53 1.91 -17.46
CA ARG A 8 11.54 2.00 -16.02
C ARG A 8 10.29 1.71 -15.28
N PRO A 9 9.25 1.07 -15.80
CA PRO A 9 8.10 0.76 -14.95
C PRO A 9 8.50 -0.03 -13.71
N ALA A 10 9.38 -1.03 -13.88
CA ALA A 10 9.83 -1.82 -12.74
C ALA A 10 10.65 -0.98 -11.76
N ALA A 11 11.50 -0.09 -12.27
CA ALA A 11 12.29 0.77 -11.42
C ALA A 11 11.44 1.77 -10.66
N LEU A 12 10.40 2.30 -11.30
CA LEU A 12 9.49 3.21 -10.63
C LEU A 12 8.71 2.51 -9.52
N VAL A 13 8.25 1.29 -9.78
CA VAL A 13 7.55 0.50 -8.78
C VAL A 13 8.48 0.21 -7.61
N ALA A 14 9.72 -0.18 -7.88
CA ALA A 14 10.68 -0.45 -6.81
C ALA A 14 10.97 0.81 -5.99
N SER A 15 11.08 1.95 -6.65
CA SER A 15 11.30 3.22 -5.96
C SER A 15 10.10 3.58 -5.09
N LEU A 16 8.89 3.38 -5.59
CA LEU A 16 7.68 3.64 -4.83
C LEU A 16 7.61 2.73 -3.60
N ARG A 17 7.92 1.45 -3.76
CA ARG A 17 7.94 0.53 -2.63
C ARG A 17 8.92 0.98 -1.56
N ARG A 18 10.12 1.37 -1.95
CA ARG A 18 11.09 1.83 -0.97
C ARG A 18 10.61 3.09 -0.26
N SER A 19 10.05 4.01 -1.00
CA SER A 19 9.59 5.26 -0.43
C SER A 19 8.44 5.05 0.56
N VAL A 20 7.48 4.21 0.20
CA VAL A 20 6.29 4.00 1.01
C VAL A 20 6.58 3.07 2.20
N PHE A 21 7.34 2.00 1.99
CA PHE A 21 7.43 0.94 2.99
C PHE A 21 8.76 0.90 3.75
N GLU A 22 9.80 1.49 3.21
CA GLU A 22 11.13 1.30 3.80
C GLU A 22 11.79 2.58 4.29
N SER A 23 11.29 3.75 3.92
CA SER A 23 11.92 4.99 4.33
C SER A 23 11.63 5.30 5.80
N ALA A 24 12.50 6.12 6.40
CA ALA A 24 12.29 6.57 7.77
C ALA A 24 11.08 7.50 7.82
N ALA A 25 10.25 7.33 8.84
CA ALA A 25 9.02 8.09 8.97
C ALA A 25 8.52 7.99 10.40
N ALA A 26 7.30 8.45 10.68
CA ALA A 26 6.72 8.39 12.02
C ALA A 26 6.41 6.96 12.43
N THR A 27 6.05 6.10 11.47
CA THR A 27 5.77 4.70 11.76
C THR A 27 6.96 3.83 11.41
N ASP A 28 7.05 2.68 12.06
CA ASP A 28 8.09 1.69 11.77
C ASP A 28 7.87 1.14 10.35
N PRO A 29 8.93 0.97 9.56
CA PRO A 29 8.78 0.38 8.23
C PRO A 29 8.10 -0.98 8.24
N ARG A 30 8.33 -1.80 9.26
CA ARG A 30 7.67 -3.11 9.36
C ARG A 30 6.16 -2.96 9.50
N THR A 31 5.73 -1.93 10.24
CA THR A 31 4.31 -1.65 10.40
C THR A 31 3.69 -1.27 9.07
N ARG A 32 4.37 -0.43 8.29
CA ARG A 32 3.88 -0.03 6.98
C ARG A 32 3.85 -1.20 6.01
N GLN A 33 4.86 -2.06 6.05
CA GLN A 33 4.87 -3.25 5.22
C GLN A 33 3.69 -4.16 5.55
N ALA A 34 3.43 -4.36 6.83
CA ALA A 34 2.30 -5.18 7.26
C ALA A 34 0.96 -4.56 6.87
N ALA A 35 0.87 -3.22 6.96
CA ALA A 35 -0.35 -2.53 6.55
C ALA A 35 -0.63 -2.77 5.06
N GLY A 36 0.41 -2.77 4.24
CA GLY A 36 0.27 -2.96 2.81
C GLY A 36 -0.01 -4.40 2.40
N ASN A 37 0.53 -5.38 3.12
CA ASN A 37 0.44 -6.78 2.69
C ASN A 37 -0.51 -7.63 3.53
N GLY A 38 -1.21 -7.03 4.49
CA GLY A 38 -2.16 -7.77 5.31
C GLY A 38 -1.54 -8.54 6.44
N GLY A 39 -0.29 -8.24 6.80
CA GLY A 39 0.38 -8.88 7.91
C GLY A 39 -0.14 -8.40 9.27
N PRO A 40 0.35 -8.99 10.35
CA PRO A 40 -0.12 -8.62 11.69
C PRO A 40 0.30 -7.20 12.06
N LEU A 41 -0.63 -6.49 12.68
CA LEU A 41 -0.42 -5.10 13.09
C LEU A 41 -0.84 -4.93 14.54
N PRO A 42 -0.18 -4.02 15.27
CA PRO A 42 -0.66 -3.67 16.60
C PRO A 42 -1.93 -2.82 16.52
N GLU A 43 -2.73 -2.85 17.58
CA GLU A 43 -3.85 -1.94 17.65
C GLU A 43 -3.34 -0.49 17.65
N PRO A 44 -4.05 0.43 17.07
CA PRO A 44 -5.42 0.34 16.55
C PRO A 44 -5.48 0.10 15.04
N TRP A 45 -4.43 -0.40 14.45
CA TRP A 45 -4.29 -0.42 12.99
C TRP A 45 -4.97 -1.55 12.23
N PRO A 46 -5.17 -2.76 12.80
CA PRO A 46 -5.60 -3.90 11.96
C PRO A 46 -6.90 -3.66 11.20
N GLY A 47 -7.93 -3.22 11.90
CA GLY A 47 -9.22 -3.00 11.25
C GLY A 47 -9.18 -1.90 10.21
N TYR A 48 -8.51 -0.81 10.53
CA TYR A 48 -8.41 0.33 9.62
C TYR A 48 -7.63 -0.04 8.36
N ALA A 49 -6.46 -0.67 8.52
CA ALA A 49 -5.63 -1.04 7.37
C ALA A 49 -6.36 -2.02 6.46
N ALA A 50 -7.06 -2.98 7.04
CA ALA A 50 -7.85 -3.93 6.26
C ALA A 50 -8.95 -3.22 5.47
N LYS A 51 -9.60 -2.25 6.09
CA LYS A 51 -10.65 -1.50 5.43
C LYS A 51 -10.10 -0.68 4.27
N VAL A 52 -8.94 -0.04 4.44
CA VAL A 52 -8.30 0.70 3.36
C VAL A 52 -7.91 -0.24 2.23
N ARG A 53 -7.34 -1.41 2.55
CA ARG A 53 -6.93 -2.35 1.51
C ARG A 53 -8.11 -2.90 0.72
N ASP A 54 -9.19 -3.22 1.41
CA ASP A 54 -10.26 -4.02 0.82
C ASP A 54 -11.51 -3.22 0.48
N GLN A 55 -11.73 -2.11 1.16
CA GLN A 55 -12.96 -1.34 1.05
C GLN A 55 -12.67 0.15 1.21
N ALA A 56 -11.69 0.66 0.46
CA ALA A 56 -11.24 2.04 0.62
C ALA A 56 -12.37 3.05 0.55
N SER A 57 -13.36 2.80 -0.30
CA SER A 57 -14.47 3.73 -0.48
C SER A 57 -15.38 3.77 0.75
N ARG A 58 -15.24 2.86 1.69
CA ARG A 58 -16.04 2.84 2.90
C ARG A 58 -15.37 3.48 4.10
N VAL A 59 -14.12 3.94 3.95
CA VAL A 59 -13.44 4.65 5.02
C VAL A 59 -14.14 5.97 5.25
N THR A 60 -14.44 6.29 6.51
CA THR A 60 -15.20 7.48 6.88
C THR A 60 -14.39 8.34 7.84
N ASP A 61 -14.89 9.56 8.05
CA ASP A 61 -14.30 10.45 9.05
C ASP A 61 -14.33 9.83 10.44
N ALA A 62 -15.36 9.03 10.72
CA ALA A 62 -15.44 8.36 12.02
C ALA A 62 -14.33 7.34 12.21
N ASP A 63 -13.94 6.64 11.14
CA ASP A 63 -12.82 5.71 11.21
C ASP A 63 -11.54 6.43 11.60
N VAL A 64 -11.31 7.60 10.99
CA VAL A 64 -10.11 8.39 11.28
C VAL A 64 -10.17 8.98 12.69
N ALA A 65 -11.34 9.46 13.10
CA ALA A 65 -11.51 10.01 14.44
C ALA A 65 -11.21 8.95 15.51
N ALA A 66 -11.64 7.71 15.29
CA ALA A 66 -11.38 6.64 16.22
C ALA A 66 -9.88 6.39 16.40
N LEU A 67 -9.11 6.49 15.30
CA LEU A 67 -7.66 6.35 15.39
C LEU A 67 -7.04 7.46 16.21
N ARG A 68 -7.52 8.69 16.01
CA ARG A 68 -7.00 9.82 16.81
C ARG A 68 -7.33 9.64 18.28
N GLU A 69 -8.52 9.18 18.60
CA GLU A 69 -8.88 8.93 19.98
C GLU A 69 -8.04 7.83 20.60
N ALA A 70 -7.59 6.88 19.79
CA ALA A 70 -6.70 5.85 20.28
C ALA A 70 -5.24 6.32 20.41
N GLY A 71 -4.96 7.57 20.07
CA GLY A 71 -3.65 8.17 20.28
C GLY A 71 -2.79 8.28 19.03
N ALA A 72 -3.30 7.91 17.87
CA ALA A 72 -2.51 8.00 16.64
C ALA A 72 -2.40 9.45 16.18
N SER A 73 -1.23 9.83 15.68
CA SER A 73 -1.02 11.16 15.14
C SER A 73 -1.53 11.20 13.71
N GLU A 74 -1.74 12.42 13.19
CA GLU A 74 -2.17 12.57 11.80
C GLU A 74 -1.14 12.00 10.84
N GLN A 75 0.14 12.19 11.14
CA GLN A 75 1.19 11.67 10.28
C GLN A 75 1.17 10.14 10.26
N GLU A 76 1.00 9.51 11.41
CA GLU A 76 0.90 8.05 11.47
C GLU A 76 -0.29 7.54 10.67
N ILE A 77 -1.44 8.20 10.81
CA ILE A 77 -2.64 7.81 10.07
C ILE A 77 -2.40 7.93 8.58
N PHE A 78 -1.78 9.02 8.15
CA PHE A 78 -1.45 9.22 6.75
C PHE A 78 -0.55 8.11 6.23
N GLU A 79 0.51 7.79 6.96
CA GLU A 79 1.47 6.78 6.53
C GLU A 79 0.85 5.39 6.41
N ILE A 80 0.04 5.01 7.38
CA ILE A 80 -0.63 3.70 7.32
C ILE A 80 -1.66 3.67 6.20
N THR A 81 -2.38 4.77 5.99
CA THR A 81 -3.36 4.85 4.90
C THR A 81 -2.68 4.66 3.55
N VAL A 82 -1.58 5.38 3.32
CA VAL A 82 -0.86 5.28 2.06
C VAL A 82 -0.28 3.88 1.89
N ALA A 83 0.31 3.33 2.94
CA ALA A 83 0.90 2.00 2.87
C ALA A 83 -0.15 0.94 2.52
N ALA A 84 -1.31 0.99 3.16
CA ALA A 84 -2.38 0.03 2.89
C ALA A 84 -2.91 0.18 1.47
N ALA A 85 -3.13 1.41 1.03
CA ALA A 85 -3.66 1.68 -0.31
C ALA A 85 -2.67 1.30 -1.41
N VAL A 86 -1.39 1.66 -1.23
CA VAL A 86 -0.37 1.34 -2.22
C VAL A 86 -0.14 -0.17 -2.28
N GLY A 87 -0.13 -0.84 -1.13
CA GLY A 87 0.00 -2.29 -1.10
C GLY A 87 -1.11 -2.98 -1.88
N ALA A 88 -2.35 -2.54 -1.69
CA ALA A 88 -3.48 -3.09 -2.43
C ALA A 88 -3.34 -2.83 -3.93
N ALA A 89 -2.94 -1.61 -4.30
CA ALA A 89 -2.78 -1.24 -5.69
C ALA A 89 -1.69 -2.05 -6.37
N LEU A 90 -0.57 -2.28 -5.67
CA LEU A 90 0.53 -3.05 -6.24
C LEU A 90 0.16 -4.52 -6.42
N ARG A 91 -0.61 -5.09 -5.50
CA ARG A 91 -1.09 -6.46 -5.67
C ARG A 91 -2.04 -6.56 -6.86
N GLY A 92 -2.90 -5.56 -7.04
CA GLY A 92 -3.79 -5.52 -8.19
C GLY A 92 -3.01 -5.42 -9.49
N LEU A 93 -1.97 -4.61 -9.51
CA LEU A 93 -1.12 -4.49 -10.68
C LEU A 93 -0.42 -5.80 -10.99
N ASP A 94 0.15 -6.45 -9.98
CA ASP A 94 0.82 -7.74 -10.18
C ASP A 94 -0.14 -8.78 -10.74
N ALA A 95 -1.35 -8.86 -10.19
CA ALA A 95 -2.34 -9.81 -10.65
C ALA A 95 -2.74 -9.52 -12.10
N GLY A 96 -2.93 -8.25 -12.44
CA GLY A 96 -3.28 -7.86 -13.80
C GLY A 96 -2.18 -8.19 -14.78
N LEU A 97 -0.93 -7.93 -14.41
CA LEU A 97 0.19 -8.26 -15.29
C LEU A 97 0.33 -9.76 -15.51
N ARG A 98 0.12 -10.54 -14.45
CA ARG A 98 0.17 -12.00 -14.60
C ARG A 98 -0.94 -12.51 -15.49
N ALA A 99 -2.14 -11.94 -15.38
CA ALA A 99 -3.25 -12.33 -16.24
C ALA A 99 -2.97 -12.03 -17.69
N VAL A 100 -2.40 -10.86 -17.97
CA VAL A 100 -2.03 -10.50 -19.33
C VAL A 100 -0.97 -11.43 -19.88
N GLN A 101 0.05 -11.72 -19.05
CA GLN A 101 1.11 -12.64 -19.48
C GLN A 101 0.60 -14.05 -19.71
N GLY A 102 -0.29 -14.51 -18.84
CA GLY A 102 -0.89 -15.83 -19.01
C GLY A 102 -1.72 -15.94 -20.25
N GLU A 103 -2.48 -14.91 -20.55
CA GLU A 103 -3.29 -14.91 -21.76
C GLU A 103 -2.42 -14.87 -23.00
N ALA A 104 -1.36 -14.07 -23.01
CA ALA A 104 -0.43 -14.02 -24.12
C ALA A 104 0.24 -15.37 -24.30
N GLY A 105 0.59 -16.04 -23.22
CA GLY A 105 1.19 -17.36 -23.28
C GLY A 105 0.24 -18.40 -23.86
N SER A 106 -1.03 -18.30 -23.51
CA SER A 106 -1.98 -19.29 -24.01
C SER A 106 -2.29 -19.11 -25.49
N ILE A 107 -2.09 -17.92 -26.01
CA ILE A 107 -2.30 -17.68 -27.43
C ILE A 107 -1.16 -18.26 -28.26
N SER A 108 0.02 -18.20 -27.76
CA SER A 108 1.16 -18.69 -28.51
C SER A 108 1.29 -20.21 -28.38
#